data_524f8b3d521fe7dd3500f757e88c65c7
#
_entry.id   524f8b3d521fe7dd3500f757e88c65c7
#
_cell.length_a   1.000
_cell.length_b   1.000
_cell.length_c   1.000
_cell.angle_alpha   90.00
_cell.angle_beta   90.00
_cell.angle_gamma   90.00
#
_symmetry.space_group_name_H-M   'P 1'
#
loop_
_entity.id
_entity.type
_entity.pdbx_description
1 polymer ?
#
loop_
_entity_poly.entity_id
_entity_poly.type
_entity_poly.pdbx_seq_one_letter_code
_entity_poly.pdbx_strand_id
1 'polypeptide(L)'
;MKKFLKALFYVIAAVYPVLVFTLLVIFKVETKILSLFIIALAAAFFLSATGSKKTSDKKGALDWKPLLSSVLFLAAGLFCFITGKEFFLKLYSVVINLTLLVVFGSTLFLKPNIIFRFATLADKSIAGSSYENQVRLYCRNVTLVWCGFFIFNGTAAVVTTFADKIFGLSAEDARRVWAIYNGGISYVLMGTLFVVEFIIRKLVDRKMIKAYPISKFNADSRKDDYIMCYEDTWTGGNYKTWKDFLIDTAKMRRFVEEKGADEFILHCEDYWYFLCTFVALLQCKKAVYLTQNITSNFMADVRKPGMVFLTDQPIADPDAPGLADAVAIQKVVEESPVPEVAEYRTTPAIDGEATRIFLFTSGSTGKPKAVPQRMKEFEEDNAFIISKWAGEFTNRKLLTTVSQHHIYGFLFGISLPFTLGCPFRRNRVEFPEEFEKLTDVSYVLIATPAFLKRTVEVEDKLDMKNVWIFTSGGAVSPELAVQTEKVFGFCPLEVYGSTETSGIAYRQQNKDQLVWTPFANAKIWLGDDGCLRIISPYIKNP
;
A
#
# COMPACT_ATOMS: atom_id res chain seq x y z
N MET A 1 -35.57 -15.15 6.38
CA MET A 1 -36.72 -14.21 6.37
C MET A 1 -36.34 -12.79 6.85
N LYS A 2 -35.81 -12.58 8.09
CA LYS A 2 -35.48 -11.24 8.62
C LYS A 2 -34.42 -10.46 7.80
N LYS A 3 -33.35 -11.11 7.32
CA LYS A 3 -32.34 -10.47 6.46
C LYS A 3 -32.91 -10.05 5.10
N PHE A 4 -33.79 -10.87 4.55
CA PHE A 4 -34.48 -10.59 3.29
C PHE A 4 -35.45 -9.40 3.43
N LEU A 5 -36.29 -9.36 4.48
CA LEU A 5 -37.19 -8.22 4.76
C LEU A 5 -36.40 -6.91 4.97
N LYS A 6 -35.26 -6.98 5.64
CA LYS A 6 -34.39 -5.80 5.85
C LYS A 6 -33.79 -5.30 4.53
N ALA A 7 -33.31 -6.21 3.69
CA ALA A 7 -32.79 -5.87 2.36
C ALA A 7 -33.90 -5.30 1.46
N LEU A 8 -35.08 -5.92 1.44
CA LEU A 8 -36.24 -5.48 0.69
C LEU A 8 -36.68 -4.06 1.10
N PHE A 9 -36.70 -3.77 2.39
CA PHE A 9 -37.00 -2.42 2.88
C PHE A 9 -36.02 -1.38 2.35
N TYR A 10 -34.71 -1.64 2.43
CA TYR A 10 -33.71 -0.69 1.91
C TYR A 10 -33.84 -0.48 0.40
N VAL A 11 -34.16 -1.53 -0.36
CA VAL A 11 -34.41 -1.41 -1.79
C VAL A 11 -35.66 -0.55 -2.04
N ILE A 12 -36.77 -0.82 -1.35
CA ILE A 12 -38.00 -0.04 -1.51
C ILE A 12 -37.78 1.40 -1.06
N ALA A 13 -37.09 1.63 0.07
CA ALA A 13 -36.76 2.98 0.54
C ALA A 13 -35.90 3.76 -0.47
N ALA A 14 -34.97 3.09 -1.13
CA ALA A 14 -34.13 3.69 -2.17
C ALA A 14 -34.92 4.04 -3.43
N VAL A 15 -35.88 3.19 -3.83
CA VAL A 15 -36.70 3.37 -5.05
C VAL A 15 -37.99 4.14 -4.76
N TYR A 16 -38.26 4.49 -3.50
CA TYR A 16 -39.49 5.12 -3.04
C TYR A 16 -39.94 6.31 -3.90
N PRO A 17 -39.12 7.32 -4.22
CA PRO A 17 -39.57 8.44 -5.02
C PRO A 17 -40.01 8.05 -6.45
N VAL A 18 -39.36 7.06 -7.06
CA VAL A 18 -39.79 6.50 -8.35
C VAL A 18 -41.14 5.79 -8.23
N LEU A 19 -41.33 5.04 -7.15
CA LEU A 19 -42.57 4.33 -6.86
C LEU A 19 -43.70 5.33 -6.63
N VAL A 20 -43.48 6.38 -5.83
CA VAL A 20 -44.44 7.45 -5.61
C VAL A 20 -44.77 8.18 -6.92
N PHE A 21 -43.77 8.49 -7.74
CA PHE A 21 -43.99 9.07 -9.07
C PHE A 21 -44.89 8.18 -9.93
N THR A 22 -44.56 6.91 -10.04
CA THR A 22 -45.30 5.94 -10.86
C THR A 22 -46.75 5.82 -10.39
N LEU A 23 -46.97 5.70 -9.07
CA LEU A 23 -48.31 5.52 -8.50
C LEU A 23 -49.16 6.80 -8.55
N LEU A 24 -48.58 7.97 -8.24
CA LEU A 24 -49.33 9.23 -8.21
C LEU A 24 -49.53 9.85 -9.60
N VAL A 25 -48.52 9.80 -10.45
CA VAL A 25 -48.53 10.51 -11.74
C VAL A 25 -49.00 9.64 -12.88
N ILE A 26 -48.52 8.40 -12.98
CA ILE A 26 -48.85 7.46 -14.08
C ILE A 26 -50.16 6.77 -13.78
N PHE A 27 -50.30 6.14 -12.60
CA PHE A 27 -51.51 5.37 -12.23
C PHE A 27 -52.60 6.20 -11.53
N LYS A 28 -52.32 7.46 -11.19
CA LYS A 28 -53.27 8.40 -10.50
C LYS A 28 -53.93 7.77 -9.29
N VAL A 29 -53.19 6.97 -8.52
CA VAL A 29 -53.68 6.32 -7.29
C VAL A 29 -54.02 7.38 -6.25
N GLU A 30 -55.15 7.22 -5.55
CA GLU A 30 -55.54 8.13 -4.47
C GLU A 30 -54.47 8.19 -3.38
N THR A 31 -54.19 9.41 -2.89
CA THR A 31 -53.19 9.69 -1.86
C THR A 31 -53.40 8.86 -0.58
N LYS A 32 -54.65 8.58 -0.23
CA LYS A 32 -55.01 7.73 0.94
C LYS A 32 -54.56 6.28 0.77
N ILE A 33 -54.73 5.70 -0.42
CA ILE A 33 -54.29 4.30 -0.70
C ILE A 33 -52.79 4.20 -0.63
N LEU A 34 -52.08 5.19 -1.22
CA LEU A 34 -50.62 5.24 -1.17
C LEU A 34 -50.10 5.39 0.25
N SER A 35 -50.74 6.21 1.09
CA SER A 35 -50.36 6.38 2.49
C SER A 35 -50.55 5.11 3.33
N LEU A 36 -51.59 4.30 3.09
CA LEU A 36 -51.76 2.99 3.71
C LEU A 36 -50.62 2.03 3.37
N PHE A 37 -50.18 2.03 2.11
CA PHE A 37 -49.05 1.23 1.68
C PHE A 37 -47.74 1.63 2.41
N ILE A 38 -47.49 2.93 2.55
CA ILE A 38 -46.31 3.46 3.27
C ILE A 38 -46.36 3.12 4.76
N ILE A 39 -47.53 3.24 5.40
CA ILE A 39 -47.74 2.87 6.80
C ILE A 39 -47.46 1.38 7.01
N ALA A 40 -47.98 0.52 6.13
CA ALA A 40 -47.74 -0.92 6.21
C ALA A 40 -46.26 -1.28 6.08
N LEU A 41 -45.56 -0.62 5.13
CA LEU A 41 -44.11 -0.80 4.93
C LEU A 41 -43.30 -0.33 6.13
N ALA A 42 -43.62 0.85 6.68
CA ALA A 42 -42.96 1.40 7.86
C ALA A 42 -43.16 0.53 9.11
N ALA A 43 -44.38 0.02 9.30
CA ALA A 43 -44.71 -0.88 10.40
C ALA A 43 -43.98 -2.22 10.30
N ALA A 44 -43.92 -2.82 9.09
CA ALA A 44 -43.20 -4.06 8.86
C ALA A 44 -41.68 -3.90 9.15
N PHE A 45 -41.11 -2.75 8.78
CA PHE A 45 -39.72 -2.46 9.08
C PHE A 45 -39.44 -2.19 10.56
N PHE A 46 -40.33 -1.45 11.24
CA PHE A 46 -40.26 -1.21 12.68
C PHE A 46 -40.25 -2.55 13.44
N LEU A 47 -41.18 -3.44 13.10
CA LEU A 47 -41.27 -4.77 13.71
C LEU A 47 -40.02 -5.60 13.42
N SER A 48 -39.43 -5.48 12.23
CA SER A 48 -38.16 -6.18 11.88
C SER A 48 -36.97 -5.63 12.64
N ALA A 49 -36.94 -4.34 12.93
CA ALA A 49 -35.86 -3.67 13.65
C ALA A 49 -35.92 -3.96 15.18
N THR A 50 -37.09 -4.02 15.76
CA THR A 50 -37.29 -4.29 17.19
C THR A 50 -37.21 -5.77 17.55
N GLY A 51 -37.51 -6.67 16.62
CA GLY A 51 -37.51 -8.12 16.83
C GLY A 51 -36.10 -8.79 16.89
N SER A 52 -35.01 -8.06 16.91
CA SER A 52 -33.66 -8.59 17.03
C SER A 52 -33.25 -8.76 18.50
N LYS A 53 -33.76 -9.84 19.17
CA LYS A 53 -33.21 -10.26 20.46
C LYS A 53 -31.85 -10.95 20.27
N LYS A 54 -30.84 -10.34 20.90
CA LYS A 54 -29.58 -10.85 21.46
C LYS A 54 -29.12 -12.25 21.07
N THR A 55 -27.94 -12.32 20.45
CA THR A 55 -26.94 -13.31 20.83
C THR A 55 -25.62 -12.57 21.04
N SER A 56 -25.12 -12.70 22.30
CA SER A 56 -23.72 -12.59 22.75
C SER A 56 -23.02 -11.23 22.74
N ASP A 57 -22.78 -10.74 23.95
CA ASP A 57 -21.62 -9.97 24.44
C ASP A 57 -21.03 -8.84 23.57
N LYS A 58 -21.65 -7.67 23.70
CA LYS A 58 -21.04 -6.36 23.95
C LYS A 58 -22.18 -5.35 24.10
N LYS A 59 -22.17 -4.53 25.15
CA LYS A 59 -23.16 -3.54 25.60
C LYS A 59 -24.11 -3.08 24.47
N GLY A 60 -25.36 -3.53 24.53
CA GLY A 60 -26.37 -3.32 23.52
C GLY A 60 -26.84 -1.86 23.48
N ALA A 61 -26.17 -1.04 22.70
CA ALA A 61 -26.77 0.19 22.21
C ALA A 61 -27.79 -0.20 21.11
N LEU A 62 -29.06 0.10 21.35
CA LEU A 62 -30.11 -0.03 20.36
C LEU A 62 -29.69 0.77 19.11
N ASP A 63 -29.65 0.12 17.94
CA ASP A 63 -29.33 0.82 16.69
C ASP A 63 -30.50 1.74 16.35
N TRP A 64 -30.43 2.99 16.87
CA TRP A 64 -31.51 3.99 16.78
C TRP A 64 -31.75 4.49 15.35
N LYS A 65 -30.79 4.29 14.45
CA LYS A 65 -30.84 4.80 13.06
C LYS A 65 -31.96 4.17 12.23
N PRO A 66 -32.15 2.83 12.18
CA PRO A 66 -33.28 2.22 11.50
C PRO A 66 -34.63 2.54 12.20
N LEU A 67 -34.60 2.72 13.52
CA LEU A 67 -35.80 3.07 14.28
C LEU A 67 -36.29 4.49 13.93
N LEU A 68 -35.36 5.44 13.84
CA LEU A 68 -35.70 6.83 13.48
C LEU A 68 -36.33 6.91 12.09
N SER A 69 -35.73 6.21 11.10
CA SER A 69 -36.29 6.19 9.73
C SER A 69 -37.70 5.60 9.69
N SER A 70 -37.96 4.49 10.39
CA SER A 70 -39.27 3.87 10.41
C SER A 70 -40.31 4.75 11.10
N VAL A 71 -39.96 5.45 12.17
CA VAL A 71 -40.84 6.40 12.86
C VAL A 71 -41.19 7.59 11.95
N LEU A 72 -40.20 8.13 11.23
CA LEU A 72 -40.43 9.24 10.29
C LEU A 72 -41.38 8.83 9.14
N PHE A 73 -41.19 7.64 8.56
CA PHE A 73 -42.07 7.09 7.54
C PHE A 73 -43.50 6.86 8.07
N LEU A 74 -43.60 6.30 9.28
CA LEU A 74 -44.88 6.04 9.90
C LEU A 74 -45.63 7.35 10.18
N ALA A 75 -44.95 8.37 10.72
CA ALA A 75 -45.50 9.68 10.97
C ALA A 75 -45.94 10.37 9.67
N ALA A 76 -45.11 10.35 8.62
CA ALA A 76 -45.46 10.93 7.33
C ALA A 76 -46.67 10.24 6.69
N GLY A 77 -46.72 8.90 6.72
CA GLY A 77 -47.83 8.11 6.20
C GLY A 77 -49.14 8.37 6.95
N LEU A 78 -49.12 8.36 8.30
CA LEU A 78 -50.29 8.65 9.13
C LEU A 78 -50.83 10.08 8.92
N PHE A 79 -49.92 11.06 8.87
CA PHE A 79 -50.32 12.45 8.67
C PHE A 79 -50.92 12.68 7.28
N CYS A 80 -50.35 12.02 6.25
CA CYS A 80 -50.89 12.02 4.90
C CYS A 80 -52.27 11.35 4.83
N PHE A 81 -52.45 10.23 5.53
CA PHE A 81 -53.75 9.53 5.61
C PHE A 81 -54.84 10.38 6.27
N ILE A 82 -54.48 11.05 7.38
CA ILE A 82 -55.45 11.86 8.16
C ILE A 82 -55.79 13.15 7.40
N THR A 83 -54.79 13.83 6.82
CA THR A 83 -54.99 15.16 6.22
C THR A 83 -55.36 15.11 4.74
N GLY A 84 -55.11 14.00 4.06
CA GLY A 84 -55.24 13.87 2.61
C GLY A 84 -54.26 14.72 1.79
N LYS A 85 -53.32 15.43 2.45
CA LYS A 85 -52.37 16.34 1.78
C LYS A 85 -51.12 15.61 1.33
N GLU A 86 -50.81 15.69 0.04
CA GLU A 86 -49.61 15.09 -0.59
C GLU A 86 -48.30 15.71 -0.08
N PHE A 87 -48.36 16.84 0.60
CA PHE A 87 -47.19 17.57 1.10
C PHE A 87 -46.22 16.70 1.90
N PHE A 88 -46.73 15.85 2.79
CA PHE A 88 -45.86 14.97 3.62
C PHE A 88 -45.19 13.87 2.83
N LEU A 89 -45.78 13.40 1.72
CA LEU A 89 -45.13 12.46 0.80
C LEU A 89 -44.01 13.13 0.02
N LYS A 90 -44.22 14.41 -0.37
CA LYS A 90 -43.20 15.20 -1.06
C LYS A 90 -41.99 15.52 -0.17
N LEU A 91 -42.24 15.72 1.14
CA LEU A 91 -41.21 16.04 2.13
C LEU A 91 -40.18 14.90 2.33
N TYR A 92 -40.56 13.66 2.01
CA TYR A 92 -39.66 12.52 2.13
C TYR A 92 -38.35 12.73 1.38
N SER A 93 -38.37 13.26 0.15
CA SER A 93 -37.18 13.54 -0.64
C SER A 93 -36.21 14.49 0.06
N VAL A 94 -36.73 15.44 0.83
CA VAL A 94 -35.96 16.38 1.64
C VAL A 94 -35.33 15.65 2.84
N VAL A 95 -36.16 14.87 3.57
CA VAL A 95 -35.72 14.16 4.76
C VAL A 95 -34.62 13.14 4.46
N ILE A 96 -34.71 12.41 3.34
CA ILE A 96 -33.69 11.43 2.99
C ILE A 96 -32.36 12.10 2.63
N ASN A 97 -32.39 13.21 1.87
CA ASN A 97 -31.16 13.95 1.55
C ASN A 97 -30.51 14.53 2.82
N LEU A 98 -31.30 15.07 3.74
CA LEU A 98 -30.82 15.56 5.02
C LEU A 98 -30.21 14.41 5.87
N THR A 99 -30.89 13.28 5.92
CA THR A 99 -30.40 12.09 6.65
C THR A 99 -29.07 11.61 6.08
N LEU A 100 -28.96 11.50 4.75
CA LEU A 100 -27.71 11.09 4.10
C LEU A 100 -26.61 12.13 4.31
N LEU A 101 -26.94 13.42 4.25
CA LEU A 101 -25.99 14.49 4.56
C LEU A 101 -25.46 14.37 5.99
N VAL A 102 -26.32 14.13 6.97
CA VAL A 102 -25.91 13.94 8.38
C VAL A 102 -25.09 12.68 8.54
N VAL A 103 -25.49 11.56 7.91
CA VAL A 103 -24.77 10.29 7.99
C VAL A 103 -23.38 10.40 7.37
N PHE A 104 -23.25 10.92 6.17
CA PHE A 104 -21.97 11.08 5.48
C PHE A 104 -21.13 12.17 6.14
N GLY A 105 -21.72 13.34 6.40
CA GLY A 105 -21.05 14.50 6.98
C GLY A 105 -20.51 14.23 8.39
N SER A 106 -21.24 13.50 9.23
CA SER A 106 -20.75 13.12 10.57
C SER A 106 -19.47 12.31 10.52
N THR A 107 -19.26 11.50 9.47
CA THR A 107 -18.06 10.67 9.31
C THR A 107 -16.82 11.44 8.83
N LEU A 108 -16.97 12.71 8.45
CA LEU A 108 -15.81 13.59 8.22
C LEU A 108 -15.11 13.97 9.53
N PHE A 109 -15.85 13.99 10.62
CA PHE A 109 -15.37 14.33 11.96
C PHE A 109 -15.16 13.08 12.84
N LEU A 110 -16.00 12.04 12.68
CA LEU A 110 -15.93 10.77 13.41
C LEU A 110 -15.20 9.72 12.57
N LYS A 111 -13.98 9.39 12.95
CA LYS A 111 -13.16 8.37 12.25
C LYS A 111 -13.62 6.94 12.64
N PRO A 112 -13.51 5.96 11.73
CA PRO A 112 -13.13 6.08 10.33
C PRO A 112 -14.29 6.55 9.45
N ASN A 113 -13.95 7.24 8.33
CA ASN A 113 -14.89 7.75 7.33
C ASN A 113 -15.72 6.61 6.69
N ILE A 114 -17.00 6.90 6.34
CA ILE A 114 -17.92 5.89 5.80
C ILE A 114 -17.43 5.27 4.48
N ILE A 115 -16.92 6.07 3.55
CA ILE A 115 -16.40 5.59 2.27
C ILE A 115 -15.14 4.74 2.50
N PHE A 116 -14.29 5.12 3.46
CA PHE A 116 -13.13 4.33 3.83
C PHE A 116 -13.52 2.97 4.43
N ARG A 117 -14.59 2.89 5.22
CA ARG A 117 -15.12 1.61 5.71
C ARG A 117 -15.57 0.70 4.57
N PHE A 118 -16.24 1.24 3.56
CA PHE A 118 -16.62 0.46 2.38
C PHE A 118 -15.40 0.02 1.56
N ALA A 119 -14.41 0.90 1.40
CA ALA A 119 -13.17 0.56 0.70
C ALA A 119 -12.42 -0.60 1.40
N THR A 120 -12.26 -0.55 2.72
CA THR A 120 -11.58 -1.62 3.50
C THR A 120 -12.39 -2.90 3.62
N LEU A 121 -13.72 -2.85 3.49
CA LEU A 121 -14.56 -4.05 3.39
C LEU A 121 -14.43 -4.72 2.02
N ALA A 122 -14.28 -3.92 0.96
CA ALA A 122 -14.09 -4.41 -0.41
C ALA A 122 -12.66 -4.94 -0.63
N ASP A 123 -11.67 -4.27 -0.05
CA ASP A 123 -10.26 -4.66 -0.12
C ASP A 123 -9.61 -4.57 1.28
N LYS A 124 -9.44 -5.73 1.89
CA LYS A 124 -8.85 -5.85 3.24
C LYS A 124 -7.36 -5.48 3.27
N SER A 125 -6.67 -5.48 2.13
CA SER A 125 -5.25 -5.13 2.04
C SER A 125 -4.97 -3.66 2.30
N ILE A 126 -5.99 -2.79 2.23
CA ILE A 126 -5.86 -1.36 2.50
C ILE A 126 -5.51 -1.09 3.97
N ALA A 127 -6.12 -1.83 4.89
CA ALA A 127 -5.91 -1.62 6.32
C ALA A 127 -4.49 -2.01 6.75
N GLY A 128 -3.74 -1.06 7.30
CA GLY A 128 -2.34 -1.24 7.70
C GLY A 128 -1.33 -1.16 6.55
N SER A 129 -1.76 -0.88 5.31
CA SER A 129 -0.85 -0.66 4.17
C SER A 129 -0.18 0.71 4.23
N SER A 130 0.96 0.85 3.55
CA SER A 130 1.67 2.13 3.42
C SER A 130 0.88 3.20 2.68
N TYR A 131 -0.07 2.82 1.84
CA TYR A 131 -0.95 3.73 1.09
C TYR A 131 -2.30 4.02 1.79
N GLU A 132 -2.54 3.48 2.98
CA GLU A 132 -3.78 3.69 3.73
C GLU A 132 -4.11 5.17 3.91
N ASN A 133 -3.13 6.02 4.19
CA ASN A 133 -3.33 7.46 4.34
C ASN A 133 -3.79 8.14 3.03
N GLN A 134 -3.28 7.69 1.88
CA GLN A 134 -3.70 8.20 0.57
C GLN A 134 -5.15 7.79 0.28
N VAL A 135 -5.51 6.53 0.56
CA VAL A 135 -6.90 6.05 0.45
C VAL A 135 -7.82 6.82 1.41
N ARG A 136 -7.39 7.08 2.65
CA ARG A 136 -8.16 7.89 3.61
C ARG A 136 -8.44 9.30 3.10
N LEU A 137 -7.43 9.95 2.51
CA LEU A 137 -7.58 11.29 1.92
C LEU A 137 -8.54 11.27 0.72
N TYR A 138 -8.38 10.31 -0.19
CA TYR A 138 -9.30 10.11 -1.31
C TYR A 138 -10.74 9.89 -0.83
N CYS A 139 -10.95 8.97 0.10
CA CYS A 139 -12.27 8.67 0.66
C CYS A 139 -12.91 9.89 1.36
N ARG A 140 -12.10 10.74 2.01
CA ARG A 140 -12.57 12.01 2.58
C ARG A 140 -13.08 12.95 1.48
N ASN A 141 -12.33 13.10 0.40
CA ASN A 141 -12.73 13.96 -0.73
C ASN A 141 -14.00 13.44 -1.40
N VAL A 142 -14.12 12.13 -1.63
CA VAL A 142 -15.35 11.51 -2.14
C VAL A 142 -16.54 11.77 -1.20
N THR A 143 -16.33 11.68 0.12
CA THR A 143 -17.41 12.00 1.09
C THR A 143 -17.83 13.46 1.02
N LEU A 144 -16.91 14.40 0.83
CA LEU A 144 -17.23 15.82 0.63
C LEU A 144 -18.06 16.05 -0.64
N VAL A 145 -17.72 15.38 -1.74
CA VAL A 145 -18.49 15.44 -2.99
C VAL A 145 -19.91 14.92 -2.79
N TRP A 146 -20.09 13.79 -2.10
CA TRP A 146 -21.42 13.27 -1.74
C TRP A 146 -22.21 14.23 -0.83
N CYS A 147 -21.58 14.84 0.15
CA CYS A 147 -22.21 15.87 0.99
C CYS A 147 -22.69 17.05 0.16
N GLY A 148 -21.85 17.54 -0.77
CA GLY A 148 -22.23 18.59 -1.72
C GLY A 148 -23.43 18.19 -2.59
N PHE A 149 -23.44 16.96 -3.09
CA PHE A 149 -24.59 16.41 -3.83
C PHE A 149 -25.87 16.37 -2.98
N PHE A 150 -25.81 15.91 -1.73
CA PHE A 150 -27.00 15.86 -0.87
C PHE A 150 -27.52 17.25 -0.52
N ILE A 151 -26.65 18.26 -0.36
CA ILE A 151 -27.05 19.66 -0.17
C ILE A 151 -27.78 20.16 -1.43
N PHE A 152 -27.17 20.00 -2.60
CA PHE A 152 -27.76 20.42 -3.86
C PHE A 152 -29.10 19.73 -4.12
N ASN A 153 -29.14 18.41 -4.03
CA ASN A 153 -30.32 17.61 -4.30
C ASN A 153 -31.42 17.84 -3.25
N GLY A 154 -31.06 18.02 -1.98
CA GLY A 154 -31.98 18.39 -0.91
C GLY A 154 -32.59 19.78 -1.10
N THR A 155 -31.79 20.76 -1.52
CA THR A 155 -32.29 22.11 -1.85
C THR A 155 -33.26 22.06 -3.04
N ALA A 156 -32.93 21.33 -4.08
CA ALA A 156 -33.83 21.15 -5.22
C ALA A 156 -35.12 20.40 -4.83
N ALA A 157 -35.04 19.43 -3.92
CA ALA A 157 -36.22 18.75 -3.37
C ALA A 157 -37.11 19.72 -2.59
N VAL A 158 -36.53 20.64 -1.80
CA VAL A 158 -37.29 21.70 -1.11
C VAL A 158 -37.98 22.62 -2.12
N VAL A 159 -37.21 23.16 -3.07
CA VAL A 159 -37.73 24.07 -4.11
C VAL A 159 -38.87 23.42 -4.90
N THR A 160 -38.71 22.18 -5.32
CA THR A 160 -39.76 21.46 -6.06
C THR A 160 -40.98 21.09 -5.19
N THR A 161 -40.78 20.89 -3.89
CA THR A 161 -41.90 20.63 -2.93
C THR A 161 -42.79 21.86 -2.77
N PHE A 162 -42.20 23.06 -2.79
CA PHE A 162 -42.92 24.35 -2.65
C PHE A 162 -43.04 25.08 -3.99
N ALA A 163 -43.00 24.38 -5.13
CA ALA A 163 -43.02 24.99 -6.45
C ALA A 163 -44.32 25.79 -6.75
N ASP A 164 -45.45 25.39 -6.16
CA ASP A 164 -46.72 26.12 -6.21
C ASP A 164 -46.57 27.51 -5.60
N LYS A 165 -45.92 27.64 -4.46
CA LYS A 165 -45.71 28.90 -3.76
C LYS A 165 -44.58 29.75 -4.32
N ILE A 166 -43.48 29.12 -4.73
CA ILE A 166 -42.27 29.82 -5.21
C ILE A 166 -42.48 30.36 -6.63
N PHE A 167 -43.13 29.57 -7.49
CA PHE A 167 -43.27 29.89 -8.93
C PHE A 167 -44.73 30.19 -9.34
N GLY A 168 -45.69 30.16 -8.41
CA GLY A 168 -47.09 30.40 -8.69
C GLY A 168 -47.73 29.34 -9.61
N LEU A 169 -47.19 28.11 -9.60
CA LEU A 169 -47.64 27.01 -10.47
C LEU A 169 -48.99 26.45 -10.00
N SER A 170 -49.79 25.92 -10.93
CA SER A 170 -50.94 25.11 -10.58
C SER A 170 -50.54 23.89 -9.73
N ALA A 171 -51.45 23.38 -8.90
CA ALA A 171 -51.19 22.20 -8.08
C ALA A 171 -50.76 20.97 -8.94
N GLU A 172 -51.30 20.87 -10.15
CA GLU A 172 -50.96 19.79 -11.08
C GLU A 172 -49.55 19.97 -11.66
N ASP A 173 -49.16 21.17 -12.08
CA ASP A 173 -47.84 21.47 -12.61
C ASP A 173 -46.76 21.34 -11.54
N ALA A 174 -47.05 21.84 -10.33
CA ALA A 174 -46.14 21.69 -9.19
C ALA A 174 -45.91 20.20 -8.82
N ARG A 175 -46.94 19.36 -8.93
CA ARG A 175 -46.84 17.91 -8.74
C ARG A 175 -45.96 17.29 -9.82
N ARG A 176 -46.14 17.68 -11.07
CA ARG A 176 -45.33 17.22 -12.21
C ARG A 176 -43.87 17.58 -12.06
N VAL A 177 -43.55 18.84 -11.74
CA VAL A 177 -42.16 19.32 -11.52
C VAL A 177 -41.51 18.53 -10.40
N TRP A 178 -42.19 18.38 -9.26
CA TRP A 178 -41.67 17.59 -8.14
C TRP A 178 -41.38 16.14 -8.56
N ALA A 179 -42.30 15.50 -9.25
CA ALA A 179 -42.19 14.10 -9.64
C ALA A 179 -41.09 13.85 -10.67
N ILE A 180 -40.97 14.72 -11.68
CA ILE A 180 -39.90 14.62 -12.69
C ILE A 180 -38.53 14.78 -12.04
N TYR A 181 -38.36 15.77 -11.15
CA TYR A 181 -37.08 15.99 -10.50
C TYR A 181 -36.76 14.86 -9.50
N ASN A 182 -37.61 14.61 -8.53
CA ASN A 182 -37.30 13.66 -7.44
C ASN A 182 -37.45 12.19 -7.87
N GLY A 183 -38.33 11.89 -8.85
CA GLY A 183 -38.50 10.53 -9.38
C GLY A 183 -37.62 10.17 -10.58
N GLY A 184 -37.03 11.17 -11.25
CA GLY A 184 -36.22 10.95 -12.46
C GLY A 184 -34.84 11.61 -12.38
N ILE A 185 -34.79 12.95 -12.48
CA ILE A 185 -33.54 13.71 -12.62
C ILE A 185 -32.57 13.42 -11.46
N SER A 186 -33.04 13.41 -10.23
CA SER A 186 -32.25 13.13 -9.03
C SER A 186 -31.52 11.79 -9.10
N TYR A 187 -32.17 10.74 -9.62
CA TYR A 187 -31.56 9.41 -9.77
C TYR A 187 -30.56 9.36 -10.90
N VAL A 188 -30.83 10.06 -12.02
CA VAL A 188 -29.86 10.19 -13.12
C VAL A 188 -28.59 10.90 -12.62
N LEU A 189 -28.73 12.01 -11.90
CA LEU A 189 -27.60 12.74 -11.33
C LEU A 189 -26.82 11.88 -10.34
N MET A 190 -27.49 11.15 -9.46
CA MET A 190 -26.85 10.23 -8.51
C MET A 190 -26.11 9.11 -9.23
N GLY A 191 -26.73 8.48 -10.24
CA GLY A 191 -26.10 7.44 -11.06
C GLY A 191 -24.88 7.96 -11.81
N THR A 192 -24.97 9.17 -12.39
CA THR A 192 -23.84 9.83 -13.04
C THR A 192 -22.69 10.06 -12.06
N LEU A 193 -22.99 10.54 -10.85
CA LEU A 193 -21.98 10.74 -9.82
C LEU A 193 -21.29 9.42 -9.42
N PHE A 194 -22.02 8.32 -9.29
CA PHE A 194 -21.44 6.99 -9.07
C PHE A 194 -20.52 6.55 -10.20
N VAL A 195 -20.94 6.73 -11.45
CA VAL A 195 -20.12 6.35 -12.62
C VAL A 195 -18.85 7.19 -12.67
N VAL A 196 -18.95 8.51 -12.48
CA VAL A 196 -17.81 9.41 -12.47
C VAL A 196 -16.84 9.05 -11.33
N GLU A 197 -17.35 8.82 -10.11
CA GLU A 197 -16.53 8.37 -8.97
C GLU A 197 -15.83 7.04 -9.27
N PHE A 198 -16.53 6.07 -9.84
CA PHE A 198 -15.96 4.78 -10.21
C PHE A 198 -14.82 4.91 -11.23
N ILE A 199 -14.97 5.77 -12.25
CA ILE A 199 -13.91 6.04 -13.22
C ILE A 199 -12.72 6.73 -12.55
N ILE A 200 -12.96 7.79 -11.76
CA ILE A 200 -11.91 8.51 -11.04
C ILE A 200 -11.19 7.56 -10.08
N ARG A 201 -11.92 6.74 -9.34
CA ARG A 201 -11.34 5.74 -8.44
C ARG A 201 -10.41 4.79 -9.19
N LYS A 202 -10.82 4.24 -10.33
CA LYS A 202 -9.94 3.38 -11.14
C LYS A 202 -8.69 4.10 -11.64
N LEU A 203 -8.81 5.39 -12.00
CA LEU A 203 -7.66 6.19 -12.41
C LEU A 203 -6.72 6.48 -11.24
N VAL A 204 -7.26 6.74 -10.06
CA VAL A 204 -6.49 6.98 -8.83
C VAL A 204 -5.84 5.69 -8.36
N ASP A 205 -6.57 4.56 -8.35
CA ASP A 205 -6.02 3.24 -8.00
C ASP A 205 -4.82 2.84 -8.88
N ARG A 206 -4.86 3.18 -10.17
CA ARG A 206 -3.73 2.97 -11.10
C ARG A 206 -2.50 3.82 -10.77
N LYS A 207 -2.71 4.96 -10.12
CA LYS A 207 -1.64 5.87 -9.69
C LYS A 207 -1.19 5.61 -8.25
N MET A 208 -1.95 4.87 -7.47
CA MET A 208 -1.55 4.50 -6.11
C MET A 208 -0.50 3.40 -6.18
N ILE A 209 0.67 3.70 -5.66
CA ILE A 209 1.74 2.73 -5.52
C ILE A 209 1.39 1.83 -4.34
N LYS A 210 0.98 0.61 -4.64
CA LYS A 210 0.70 -0.41 -3.62
C LYS A 210 2.02 -0.91 -3.05
N ALA A 211 2.37 -0.44 -1.87
CA ALA A 211 3.59 -0.84 -1.19
C ALA A 211 3.28 -1.93 -0.14
N TYR A 212 3.98 -3.04 -0.22
CA TYR A 212 3.85 -4.18 0.69
C TYR A 212 5.19 -4.45 1.39
N PRO A 213 5.41 -3.91 2.60
CA PRO A 213 6.64 -4.16 3.36
C PRO A 213 6.88 -5.65 3.60
N ILE A 214 8.15 -6.05 3.76
CA ILE A 214 8.53 -7.45 3.99
C ILE A 214 7.85 -8.03 5.24
N SER A 215 7.65 -7.24 6.29
CA SER A 215 6.94 -7.71 7.49
C SER A 215 5.42 -7.79 7.35
N LYS A 216 4.83 -7.23 6.29
CA LYS A 216 3.37 -7.06 6.16
C LYS A 216 2.78 -7.68 4.90
N PHE A 217 3.57 -8.29 4.05
CA PHE A 217 3.05 -8.96 2.86
C PHE A 217 2.31 -10.26 3.23
N ASN A 218 1.41 -10.68 2.34
CA ASN A 218 0.80 -12.00 2.33
C ASN A 218 0.74 -12.54 0.90
N ALA A 219 0.31 -13.78 0.72
CA ALA A 219 0.27 -14.41 -0.59
C ALA A 219 -0.57 -13.65 -1.64
N ASP A 220 -1.58 -12.88 -1.19
CA ASP A 220 -2.48 -12.10 -2.05
C ASP A 220 -2.02 -10.65 -2.26
N SER A 221 -0.85 -10.28 -1.75
CA SER A 221 -0.29 -8.92 -1.91
C SER A 221 -0.03 -8.57 -3.38
N ARG A 222 0.30 -9.56 -4.20
CA ARG A 222 0.46 -9.43 -5.66
C ARG A 222 -0.20 -10.60 -6.38
N LYS A 223 -0.45 -10.40 -7.69
CA LYS A 223 -0.92 -11.50 -8.55
C LYS A 223 0.18 -12.52 -8.75
N ASP A 224 -0.20 -13.78 -8.95
CA ASP A 224 0.73 -14.89 -9.16
C ASP A 224 1.71 -14.65 -10.33
N ASP A 225 1.22 -14.05 -11.40
CA ASP A 225 1.98 -13.72 -12.62
C ASP A 225 2.76 -12.40 -12.54
N TYR A 226 2.77 -11.73 -11.39
CA TYR A 226 3.52 -10.50 -11.19
C TYR A 226 5.02 -10.74 -11.26
N ILE A 227 5.71 -10.09 -12.22
CA ILE A 227 7.15 -10.26 -12.42
C ILE A 227 7.92 -9.55 -11.29
N MET A 228 8.72 -10.31 -10.56
CA MET A 228 9.55 -9.86 -9.45
C MET A 228 11.01 -9.63 -9.85
N CYS A 229 11.55 -10.55 -10.66
CA CYS A 229 12.95 -10.60 -10.96
C CYS A 229 13.18 -11.04 -12.41
N TYR A 230 14.17 -10.44 -13.08
CA TYR A 230 14.65 -10.84 -14.39
C TYR A 230 16.02 -11.51 -14.27
N GLU A 231 16.24 -12.62 -15.01
CA GLU A 231 17.47 -13.38 -14.90
C GLU A 231 18.64 -12.67 -15.58
N ASP A 232 18.57 -12.41 -16.89
CA ASP A 232 19.72 -11.85 -17.63
C ASP A 232 19.42 -10.54 -18.36
N THR A 233 18.40 -10.55 -19.21
CA THR A 233 17.99 -9.41 -20.01
C THR A 233 16.50 -9.16 -19.88
N TRP A 234 16.12 -7.90 -20.03
CA TRP A 234 14.73 -7.47 -19.92
C TRP A 234 13.82 -7.95 -21.06
N THR A 235 14.37 -8.47 -22.12
CA THR A 235 13.69 -8.91 -23.35
C THR A 235 13.66 -10.43 -23.53
N GLY A 236 14.52 -11.16 -22.83
CA GLY A 236 14.50 -12.64 -22.80
C GLY A 236 13.43 -13.15 -21.85
N GLY A 237 12.68 -14.19 -22.19
CA GLY A 237 11.55 -14.72 -21.42
C GLY A 237 11.89 -15.35 -20.06
N ASN A 238 13.10 -15.16 -19.53
CA ASN A 238 13.52 -15.71 -18.24
C ASN A 238 13.28 -14.70 -17.13
N TYR A 239 12.23 -14.93 -16.35
CA TYR A 239 11.87 -14.11 -15.20
C TYR A 239 11.27 -14.98 -14.08
N LYS A 240 11.33 -14.47 -12.86
CA LYS A 240 10.69 -15.05 -11.68
C LYS A 240 9.47 -14.21 -11.30
N THR A 241 8.38 -14.89 -10.96
CA THR A 241 7.09 -14.30 -10.61
C THR A 241 6.86 -14.25 -9.10
N TRP A 242 5.78 -13.60 -8.68
CA TRP A 242 5.31 -13.63 -7.29
C TRP A 242 5.03 -15.05 -6.82
N LYS A 243 4.43 -15.88 -7.69
CA LYS A 243 4.20 -17.31 -7.37
C LYS A 243 5.52 -18.04 -7.15
N ASP A 244 6.53 -17.80 -7.98
CA ASP A 244 7.85 -18.40 -7.81
C ASP A 244 8.50 -17.96 -6.49
N PHE A 245 8.33 -16.67 -6.12
CA PHE A 245 8.81 -16.17 -4.83
C PHE A 245 8.15 -16.91 -3.64
N LEU A 246 6.83 -17.11 -3.68
CA LEU A 246 6.13 -17.85 -2.63
C LEU A 246 6.60 -19.30 -2.53
N ILE A 247 6.78 -19.96 -3.68
CA ILE A 247 7.25 -21.35 -3.76
C ILE A 247 8.68 -21.46 -3.23
N ASP A 248 9.61 -20.66 -3.75
CA ASP A 248 11.03 -20.74 -3.39
C ASP A 248 11.26 -20.33 -1.93
N THR A 249 10.50 -19.36 -1.41
CA THR A 249 10.51 -19.00 0.02
C THR A 249 9.97 -20.15 0.88
N ALA A 250 8.93 -20.84 0.46
CA ALA A 250 8.39 -21.98 1.21
C ALA A 250 9.36 -23.19 1.25
N LYS A 251 10.07 -23.46 0.14
CA LYS A 251 11.15 -24.48 0.12
C LYS A 251 12.25 -24.15 1.12
N MET A 252 12.72 -22.88 1.12
CA MET A 252 13.73 -22.43 2.06
C MET A 252 13.23 -22.46 3.51
N ARG A 253 11.97 -22.13 3.76
CA ARG A 253 11.37 -22.21 5.10
C ARG A 253 11.38 -23.63 5.64
N ARG A 254 10.94 -24.62 4.83
CA ARG A 254 10.99 -26.04 5.19
C ARG A 254 12.41 -26.47 5.56
N PHE A 255 13.37 -26.10 4.73
CA PHE A 255 14.78 -26.39 4.99
C PHE A 255 15.28 -25.77 6.31
N VAL A 256 14.95 -24.50 6.58
CA VAL A 256 15.34 -23.78 7.80
C VAL A 256 14.73 -24.42 9.05
N GLU A 257 13.49 -24.86 8.97
CA GLU A 257 12.79 -25.57 10.06
C GLU A 257 13.43 -26.93 10.33
N GLU A 258 13.76 -27.70 9.29
CA GLU A 258 14.43 -29.00 9.38
C GLU A 258 15.84 -28.90 9.99
N LYS A 259 16.59 -27.84 9.70
CA LYS A 259 17.92 -27.60 10.30
C LYS A 259 17.87 -27.30 11.78
N GLY A 260 16.80 -26.72 12.28
CA GLY A 260 16.59 -26.46 13.70
C GLY A 260 17.55 -25.43 14.33
N ALA A 261 18.48 -24.82 13.57
CA ALA A 261 19.38 -23.79 14.06
C ALA A 261 18.65 -22.48 14.34
N ASP A 262 19.18 -21.64 15.25
CA ASP A 262 18.61 -20.33 15.59
C ASP A 262 19.31 -19.16 14.91
N GLU A 263 20.54 -19.36 14.46
CA GLU A 263 21.38 -18.35 13.85
C GLU A 263 21.91 -18.83 12.49
N PHE A 264 21.82 -17.96 11.49
CA PHE A 264 22.24 -18.25 10.12
C PHE A 264 23.14 -17.15 9.58
N ILE A 265 24.22 -17.52 8.91
CA ILE A 265 25.02 -16.62 8.09
C ILE A 265 24.52 -16.74 6.66
N LEU A 266 24.18 -15.62 6.02
CA LEU A 266 23.68 -15.56 4.66
C LEU A 266 24.65 -14.78 3.78
N HIS A 267 25.14 -15.43 2.74
CA HIS A 267 25.91 -14.83 1.64
C HIS A 267 25.35 -15.30 0.30
N CYS A 268 24.86 -14.39 -0.51
CA CYS A 268 24.42 -14.67 -1.87
C CYS A 268 24.84 -13.54 -2.79
N GLU A 269 25.41 -13.86 -3.94
CA GLU A 269 25.60 -12.89 -5.03
C GLU A 269 24.31 -12.70 -5.82
N ASP A 270 23.49 -13.71 -5.91
CA ASP A 270 22.20 -13.73 -6.57
C ASP A 270 21.11 -13.10 -5.67
N TYR A 271 20.47 -12.03 -6.16
CA TYR A 271 19.44 -11.27 -5.42
C TYR A 271 18.15 -12.08 -5.19
N TRP A 272 17.84 -13.02 -6.09
CA TRP A 272 16.67 -13.87 -5.94
C TRP A 272 16.82 -14.88 -4.80
N TYR A 273 17.93 -15.60 -4.80
CA TYR A 273 18.23 -16.56 -3.73
C TYR A 273 18.37 -15.86 -2.38
N PHE A 274 19.00 -14.68 -2.39
CA PHE A 274 19.10 -13.85 -1.19
C PHE A 274 17.71 -13.51 -0.66
N LEU A 275 16.81 -12.96 -1.50
CA LEU A 275 15.47 -12.50 -1.09
C LEU A 275 14.64 -13.65 -0.53
N CYS A 276 14.56 -14.78 -1.26
CA CYS A 276 13.77 -15.94 -0.83
C CYS A 276 14.28 -16.52 0.49
N THR A 277 15.59 -16.65 0.64
CA THR A 277 16.23 -17.18 1.84
C THR A 277 16.07 -16.24 3.02
N PHE A 278 16.33 -14.95 2.83
CA PHE A 278 16.19 -13.93 3.86
C PHE A 278 14.77 -13.88 4.41
N VAL A 279 13.76 -13.85 3.55
CA VAL A 279 12.36 -13.84 3.97
C VAL A 279 11.99 -15.14 4.71
N ALA A 280 12.44 -16.30 4.23
CA ALA A 280 12.20 -17.58 4.91
C ALA A 280 12.80 -17.59 6.34
N LEU A 281 14.02 -17.10 6.51
CA LEU A 281 14.66 -16.99 7.83
C LEU A 281 13.87 -16.09 8.79
N LEU A 282 13.36 -14.94 8.30
CA LEU A 282 12.52 -14.06 9.12
C LEU A 282 11.17 -14.70 9.49
N GLN A 283 10.54 -15.42 8.56
CA GLN A 283 9.30 -16.17 8.82
C GLN A 283 9.49 -17.26 9.87
N CYS A 284 10.67 -17.91 9.89
CA CYS A 284 11.07 -18.87 10.92
C CYS A 284 11.61 -18.21 12.19
N LYS A 285 11.58 -16.88 12.31
CA LYS A 285 12.07 -16.10 13.48
C LYS A 285 13.55 -16.33 13.80
N LYS A 286 14.37 -16.60 12.78
CA LYS A 286 15.82 -16.87 12.93
C LYS A 286 16.62 -15.57 12.95
N ALA A 287 17.81 -15.62 13.56
CA ALA A 287 18.78 -14.53 13.45
C ALA A 287 19.56 -14.68 12.15
N VAL A 288 19.74 -13.58 11.43
CA VAL A 288 20.37 -13.54 10.11
C VAL A 288 21.58 -12.64 10.14
N TYR A 289 22.75 -13.19 9.84
CA TYR A 289 24.00 -12.46 9.74
C TYR A 289 24.36 -12.30 8.26
N LEU A 290 24.34 -11.07 7.77
CA LEU A 290 24.64 -10.74 6.38
C LEU A 290 26.13 -10.43 6.21
N THR A 291 26.83 -11.17 5.37
CA THR A 291 28.23 -10.95 5.09
C THR A 291 28.52 -10.90 3.60
N GLN A 292 29.38 -9.97 3.20
CA GLN A 292 29.95 -9.93 1.85
C GLN A 292 31.26 -10.73 1.77
N ASN A 293 31.95 -10.89 2.89
CA ASN A 293 33.26 -11.57 2.94
C ASN A 293 33.07 -13.02 3.39
N ILE A 294 33.47 -13.95 2.55
CA ILE A 294 33.45 -15.41 2.82
C ILE A 294 34.85 -16.01 2.81
N THR A 295 35.90 -15.20 3.02
CA THR A 295 37.25 -15.76 3.22
C THR A 295 37.28 -16.61 4.49
N SER A 296 38.06 -17.70 4.45
CA SER A 296 38.18 -18.62 5.59
C SER A 296 38.53 -17.91 6.91
N ASN A 297 39.50 -16.99 6.89
CA ASN A 297 39.88 -16.22 8.07
C ASN A 297 38.71 -15.40 8.65
N PHE A 298 37.96 -14.68 7.78
CA PHE A 298 36.80 -13.91 8.21
C PHE A 298 35.71 -14.83 8.78
N MET A 299 35.40 -15.92 8.09
CA MET A 299 34.36 -16.85 8.53
C MET A 299 34.73 -17.57 9.82
N ALA A 300 36.04 -17.90 10.03
CA ALA A 300 36.51 -18.46 11.29
C ALA A 300 36.37 -17.48 12.47
N ASP A 301 36.49 -16.17 12.23
CA ASP A 301 36.34 -15.14 13.25
C ASP A 301 34.85 -14.88 13.63
N VAL A 302 33.92 -15.02 12.70
CA VAL A 302 32.52 -14.60 12.87
C VAL A 302 31.56 -15.76 13.11
N ARG A 303 31.86 -16.96 12.60
CA ARG A 303 30.99 -18.13 12.70
C ARG A 303 31.12 -18.77 14.09
N LYS A 304 30.00 -18.81 14.80
CA LYS A 304 29.90 -19.48 16.12
C LYS A 304 29.43 -20.92 15.97
N PRO A 305 29.72 -21.80 16.94
CA PRO A 305 29.16 -23.15 16.95
C PRO A 305 27.62 -23.12 16.89
N GLY A 306 27.04 -23.97 16.04
CA GLY A 306 25.60 -24.05 15.83
C GLY A 306 25.03 -23.10 14.77
N MET A 307 25.83 -22.16 14.24
CA MET A 307 25.43 -21.34 13.10
C MET A 307 25.49 -22.14 11.80
N VAL A 308 24.44 -22.01 10.98
CA VAL A 308 24.40 -22.58 9.62
C VAL A 308 24.83 -21.51 8.61
N PHE A 309 25.75 -21.86 7.74
CA PHE A 309 26.19 -20.98 6.65
C PHE A 309 25.47 -21.34 5.35
N LEU A 310 24.74 -20.35 4.79
CA LEU A 310 23.97 -20.43 3.55
C LEU A 310 24.64 -19.58 2.48
N THR A 311 24.92 -20.15 1.33
CA THR A 311 25.56 -19.44 0.21
C THR A 311 25.12 -19.99 -1.14
N ASP A 312 25.16 -19.15 -2.18
CA ASP A 312 25.01 -19.54 -3.58
C ASP A 312 26.37 -19.68 -4.27
N GLN A 313 27.47 -19.39 -3.56
CA GLN A 313 28.82 -19.44 -4.11
C GLN A 313 29.45 -20.82 -3.90
N PRO A 314 30.22 -21.29 -4.89
CA PRO A 314 31.00 -22.50 -4.71
C PRO A 314 32.08 -22.29 -3.64
N ILE A 315 32.19 -23.23 -2.71
CA ILE A 315 33.25 -23.25 -1.70
C ILE A 315 34.44 -24.02 -2.27
N ALA A 316 35.53 -23.30 -2.52
CA ALA A 316 36.74 -23.89 -3.13
C ALA A 316 37.42 -24.92 -2.20
N ASP A 317 37.41 -24.68 -0.88
CA ASP A 317 37.93 -25.57 0.14
C ASP A 317 36.88 -25.78 1.23
N PRO A 318 36.06 -26.84 1.13
CA PRO A 318 35.01 -27.14 2.11
C PRO A 318 35.55 -27.49 3.51
N ASP A 319 36.80 -27.86 3.63
CA ASP A 319 37.44 -28.21 4.91
C ASP A 319 38.12 -26.99 5.58
N ALA A 320 38.13 -25.85 4.89
CA ALA A 320 38.72 -24.63 5.43
C ALA A 320 37.96 -24.13 6.67
N PRO A 321 38.66 -23.60 7.68
CA PRO A 321 38.06 -23.08 8.89
C PRO A 321 36.91 -22.08 8.61
N GLY A 322 35.74 -22.28 9.24
CA GLY A 322 34.56 -21.44 9.07
C GLY A 322 33.72 -21.71 7.82
N LEU A 323 34.19 -22.51 6.88
CA LEU A 323 33.48 -22.84 5.63
C LEU A 323 32.88 -24.24 5.60
N ALA A 324 33.28 -25.10 6.56
CA ALA A 324 32.73 -26.43 6.69
C ALA A 324 31.19 -26.40 6.79
N ASP A 325 30.55 -27.40 6.18
CA ASP A 325 29.08 -27.55 6.18
C ASP A 325 28.32 -26.39 5.56
N ALA A 326 28.94 -25.61 4.67
CA ALA A 326 28.25 -24.58 3.90
C ALA A 326 27.13 -25.21 3.05
N VAL A 327 25.96 -24.62 3.08
CA VAL A 327 24.79 -25.11 2.34
C VAL A 327 24.62 -24.31 1.06
N ALA A 328 24.60 -25.01 -0.08
CA ALA A 328 24.33 -24.42 -1.37
C ALA A 328 22.83 -24.14 -1.52
N ILE A 329 22.44 -22.86 -1.50
CA ILE A 329 21.04 -22.41 -1.58
C ILE A 329 20.37 -22.87 -2.87
N GLN A 330 21.09 -22.83 -4.01
CA GLN A 330 20.55 -23.27 -5.29
C GLN A 330 20.05 -24.70 -5.22
N LYS A 331 20.78 -25.62 -4.57
CA LYS A 331 20.35 -27.01 -4.41
C LYS A 331 19.04 -27.12 -3.63
N VAL A 332 18.89 -26.32 -2.57
CA VAL A 332 17.65 -26.31 -1.79
C VAL A 332 16.48 -25.79 -2.64
N VAL A 333 16.67 -24.71 -3.38
CA VAL A 333 15.61 -24.09 -4.17
C VAL A 333 15.26 -24.90 -5.41
N GLU A 334 16.26 -25.44 -6.13
CA GLU A 334 16.04 -26.10 -7.41
C GLU A 334 15.69 -27.60 -7.26
N GLU A 335 16.34 -28.32 -6.33
CA GLU A 335 16.17 -29.77 -6.17
C GLU A 335 15.03 -30.16 -5.23
N SER A 336 14.57 -29.24 -4.34
CA SER A 336 13.45 -29.54 -3.46
C SER A 336 12.13 -29.63 -4.23
N PRO A 337 11.24 -30.57 -3.87
CA PRO A 337 9.94 -30.68 -4.50
C PRO A 337 9.10 -29.42 -4.29
N VAL A 338 8.27 -29.09 -5.29
CA VAL A 338 7.37 -27.95 -5.19
C VAL A 338 6.39 -28.18 -4.04
N PRO A 339 6.27 -27.25 -3.08
CA PRO A 339 5.33 -27.37 -1.97
C PRO A 339 3.88 -27.39 -2.44
N GLU A 340 2.98 -27.95 -1.63
CA GLU A 340 1.55 -27.88 -1.90
C GLU A 340 1.05 -26.43 -1.89
N VAL A 341 -0.06 -26.17 -2.59
CA VAL A 341 -0.65 -24.82 -2.71
C VAL A 341 -0.94 -24.21 -1.33
N ALA A 342 -1.49 -25.01 -0.41
CA ALA A 342 -1.77 -24.55 0.95
C ALA A 342 -0.50 -24.12 1.71
N GLU A 343 0.62 -24.79 1.46
CA GLU A 343 1.90 -24.51 2.11
C GLU A 343 2.54 -23.23 1.61
N TYR A 344 2.73 -23.07 0.28
CA TYR A 344 3.39 -21.86 -0.23
C TYR A 344 2.49 -20.62 -0.16
N ARG A 345 1.19 -20.77 -0.10
CA ARG A 345 0.26 -19.68 0.16
C ARG A 345 0.18 -19.29 1.64
N THR A 346 0.67 -20.13 2.54
CA THR A 346 0.81 -19.77 3.95
C THR A 346 2.05 -18.88 4.13
N THR A 347 1.83 -17.62 4.46
CA THR A 347 2.88 -16.64 4.74
C THR A 347 2.88 -16.33 6.24
N PRO A 348 3.75 -16.97 7.05
CA PRO A 348 3.87 -16.67 8.47
C PRO A 348 4.16 -15.19 8.70
N ALA A 349 3.50 -14.59 9.69
CA ALA A 349 3.69 -13.20 10.03
C ALA A 349 5.10 -12.93 10.54
N ILE A 350 5.73 -11.87 10.02
CA ILE A 350 7.04 -11.38 10.46
C ILE A 350 6.78 -10.21 11.43
N ASP A 351 7.22 -10.34 12.68
CA ASP A 351 7.23 -9.24 13.62
C ASP A 351 8.48 -8.37 13.38
N GLY A 352 8.30 -7.26 12.67
CA GLY A 352 9.40 -6.37 12.30
C GLY A 352 10.21 -5.83 13.49
N GLU A 353 9.62 -5.72 14.68
CA GLU A 353 10.30 -5.30 15.92
C GLU A 353 11.17 -6.42 16.51
N ALA A 354 10.75 -7.67 16.36
CA ALA A 354 11.43 -8.82 16.95
C ALA A 354 12.46 -9.46 16.01
N THR A 355 12.61 -8.99 14.76
CA THR A 355 13.62 -9.51 13.83
C THR A 355 15.04 -9.23 14.32
N ARG A 356 15.94 -10.19 14.08
CA ARG A 356 17.35 -10.12 14.46
C ARG A 356 18.19 -10.20 13.18
N ILE A 357 18.58 -9.03 12.66
CA ILE A 357 19.38 -8.89 11.45
C ILE A 357 20.71 -8.26 11.83
N PHE A 358 21.82 -8.81 11.38
CA PHE A 358 23.15 -8.32 11.70
C PHE A 358 23.92 -8.05 10.42
N LEU A 359 24.46 -6.84 10.28
CA LEU A 359 25.37 -6.48 9.19
C LEU A 359 26.77 -6.32 9.73
N PHE A 360 27.74 -6.88 9.01
CA PHE A 360 29.16 -6.74 9.41
C PHE A 360 29.74 -5.43 8.89
N THR A 361 30.48 -4.75 9.76
CA THR A 361 31.31 -3.59 9.43
C THR A 361 32.77 -3.87 9.78
N SER A 362 33.71 -3.21 9.06
CA SER A 362 35.13 -3.23 9.44
C SER A 362 35.27 -2.45 10.76
N GLY A 363 35.36 -3.15 11.88
CA GLY A 363 35.56 -2.50 13.17
C GLY A 363 36.86 -1.68 13.23
N SER A 364 36.87 -0.58 13.98
CA SER A 364 38.07 0.25 14.21
C SER A 364 39.27 -0.54 14.80
N THR A 365 39.02 -1.72 15.35
CA THR A 365 40.01 -2.65 15.89
C THR A 365 40.50 -3.68 14.88
N GLY A 366 40.09 -3.60 13.62
CA GLY A 366 40.43 -4.57 12.57
C GLY A 366 39.62 -5.88 12.64
N LYS A 367 38.83 -6.12 13.70
CA LYS A 367 37.91 -7.27 13.79
C LYS A 367 36.52 -6.92 13.29
N PRO A 368 35.82 -7.83 12.57
CA PRO A 368 34.47 -7.61 12.12
C PRO A 368 33.52 -7.34 13.28
N LYS A 369 32.71 -6.29 13.16
CA LYS A 369 31.67 -5.94 14.14
C LYS A 369 30.30 -6.21 13.53
N ALA A 370 29.48 -7.05 14.18
CA ALA A 370 28.09 -7.28 13.80
C ALA A 370 27.20 -6.16 14.37
N VAL A 371 26.62 -5.36 13.50
CA VAL A 371 25.71 -4.25 13.85
C VAL A 371 24.27 -4.78 13.79
N PRO A 372 23.53 -4.79 14.94
CA PRO A 372 22.18 -5.30 14.97
C PRO A 372 21.20 -4.31 14.37
N GLN A 373 20.28 -4.83 13.54
CA GLN A 373 19.20 -4.12 12.88
C GLN A 373 17.88 -4.88 13.04
N ARG A 374 16.76 -4.20 12.82
CA ARG A 374 15.43 -4.79 12.78
C ARG A 374 14.72 -4.43 11.48
N MET A 375 13.82 -5.29 11.01
CA MET A 375 13.08 -5.04 9.77
C MET A 375 12.25 -3.76 9.83
N LYS A 376 11.71 -3.43 11.00
CA LYS A 376 10.95 -2.19 11.22
C LYS A 376 11.75 -0.94 10.84
N GLU A 377 13.02 -0.88 11.20
CA GLU A 377 13.88 0.28 10.94
C GLU A 377 14.06 0.49 9.43
N PHE A 378 14.32 -0.59 8.68
CA PHE A 378 14.37 -0.54 7.21
C PHE A 378 13.04 -0.10 6.58
N GLU A 379 11.91 -0.53 7.17
CA GLU A 379 10.58 -0.17 6.68
C GLU A 379 10.22 1.29 6.98
N GLU A 380 10.72 1.88 8.06
CA GLU A 380 10.61 3.31 8.36
C GLU A 380 11.38 4.15 7.33
N ASP A 381 12.59 3.74 6.95
CA ASP A 381 13.34 4.38 5.86
C ASP A 381 12.65 4.21 4.51
N ASN A 382 12.16 3.00 4.20
CA ASN A 382 11.35 2.77 3.01
C ASN A 382 10.14 3.70 2.96
N ALA A 383 9.43 3.89 4.07
CA ALA A 383 8.28 4.77 4.14
C ALA A 383 8.67 6.23 3.81
N PHE A 384 9.82 6.71 4.28
CA PHE A 384 10.33 8.02 3.93
C PHE A 384 10.67 8.12 2.44
N ILE A 385 11.46 7.17 1.91
CA ILE A 385 11.89 7.13 0.51
C ILE A 385 10.67 7.06 -0.42
N ILE A 386 9.70 6.21 -0.10
CA ILE A 386 8.43 6.08 -0.82
C ILE A 386 7.66 7.41 -0.83
N SER A 387 7.60 8.11 0.30
CA SER A 387 6.91 9.41 0.38
C SER A 387 7.49 10.46 -0.55
N LYS A 388 8.76 10.34 -0.91
CA LYS A 388 9.51 11.31 -1.75
C LYS A 388 9.62 10.85 -3.20
N TRP A 389 9.96 9.59 -3.45
CA TRP A 389 10.40 9.11 -4.76
C TRP A 389 9.68 7.86 -5.28
N ALA A 390 8.57 7.44 -4.68
CA ALA A 390 7.85 6.26 -5.13
C ALA A 390 7.48 6.32 -6.63
N GLY A 391 7.15 7.51 -7.15
CA GLY A 391 6.86 7.73 -8.56
C GLY A 391 8.02 7.35 -9.49
N GLU A 392 9.26 7.47 -9.00
CA GLU A 392 10.46 7.18 -9.77
C GLU A 392 10.70 5.69 -9.97
N PHE A 393 10.09 4.86 -9.14
CA PHE A 393 10.13 3.39 -9.28
C PHE A 393 8.99 2.87 -10.18
N THR A 394 7.99 3.69 -10.47
CA THR A 394 6.84 3.27 -11.27
C THR A 394 7.24 3.09 -12.73
N ASN A 395 6.94 1.91 -13.29
CA ASN A 395 7.30 1.51 -14.66
C ASN A 395 8.81 1.51 -14.94
N ARG A 396 9.65 1.53 -13.91
CA ARG A 396 11.09 1.30 -14.02
C ARG A 396 11.45 -0.05 -13.46
N LYS A 397 12.61 -0.52 -13.86
CA LYS A 397 13.23 -1.75 -13.35
C LYS A 397 14.45 -1.36 -12.51
N LEU A 398 14.79 -2.17 -11.53
CA LEU A 398 15.94 -1.90 -10.68
C LEU A 398 17.20 -2.56 -11.22
N LEU A 399 18.24 -1.76 -11.35
CA LEU A 399 19.62 -2.21 -11.54
C LEU A 399 20.43 -1.84 -10.31
N THR A 400 21.31 -2.72 -9.88
CA THR A 400 22.20 -2.45 -8.76
C THR A 400 23.63 -2.85 -9.10
N THR A 401 24.58 -2.05 -8.61
CA THR A 401 26.03 -2.32 -8.65
C THR A 401 26.57 -2.63 -7.25
N VAL A 402 25.68 -2.66 -6.25
CA VAL A 402 26.02 -2.70 -4.82
C VAL A 402 25.63 -4.05 -4.23
N SER A 403 26.45 -4.60 -3.36
CA SER A 403 26.12 -5.84 -2.65
C SER A 403 24.96 -5.64 -1.67
N GLN A 404 24.00 -6.57 -1.69
CA GLN A 404 22.86 -6.63 -0.78
C GLN A 404 23.22 -6.95 0.67
N HIS A 405 24.46 -7.28 0.96
CA HIS A 405 24.96 -7.52 2.31
C HIS A 405 25.34 -6.24 3.05
N HIS A 406 25.41 -5.09 2.36
CA HIS A 406 25.58 -3.77 2.95
C HIS A 406 24.23 -3.09 3.17
N ILE A 407 24.14 -2.24 4.18
CA ILE A 407 22.88 -1.55 4.50
C ILE A 407 22.29 -0.80 3.30
N TYR A 408 23.11 -0.12 2.52
CA TYR A 408 22.66 0.60 1.32
C TYR A 408 22.11 -0.35 0.25
N GLY A 409 22.84 -1.42 -0.05
CA GLY A 409 22.41 -2.43 -1.03
C GLY A 409 21.20 -3.22 -0.55
N PHE A 410 21.10 -3.53 0.74
CA PHE A 410 19.92 -4.17 1.32
C PHE A 410 18.69 -3.27 1.22
N LEU A 411 18.80 -2.02 1.68
CA LEU A 411 17.68 -1.09 1.70
C LEU A 411 17.16 -0.80 0.28
N PHE A 412 18.05 -0.40 -0.63
CA PHE A 412 17.68 0.04 -1.98
C PHE A 412 17.59 -1.11 -3.00
N GLY A 413 18.32 -2.21 -2.80
CA GLY A 413 18.36 -3.34 -3.73
C GLY A 413 17.39 -4.48 -3.38
N ILE A 414 16.97 -4.61 -2.12
CA ILE A 414 16.09 -5.68 -1.64
C ILE A 414 14.80 -5.12 -1.03
N SER A 415 14.90 -4.39 0.08
CA SER A 415 13.74 -4.03 0.91
C SER A 415 12.79 -3.06 0.18
N LEU A 416 13.32 -2.02 -0.42
CA LEU A 416 12.55 -1.00 -1.14
C LEU A 416 11.91 -1.54 -2.43
N PRO A 417 12.64 -2.21 -3.35
CA PRO A 417 12.03 -2.75 -4.57
C PRO A 417 11.01 -3.85 -4.26
N PHE A 418 11.24 -4.72 -3.27
CA PHE A 418 10.23 -5.65 -2.81
C PHE A 418 8.96 -4.91 -2.33
N THR A 419 9.14 -3.91 -1.49
CA THR A 419 8.01 -3.13 -0.92
C THR A 419 7.19 -2.46 -2.02
N LEU A 420 7.84 -1.82 -2.99
CA LEU A 420 7.18 -1.11 -4.10
C LEU A 420 6.70 -2.04 -5.22
N GLY A 421 7.20 -3.27 -5.28
CA GLY A 421 7.01 -4.14 -6.43
C GLY A 421 7.79 -3.67 -7.64
N CYS A 422 8.96 -3.05 -7.48
CA CYS A 422 9.84 -2.71 -8.58
C CYS A 422 10.59 -3.97 -9.02
N PRO A 423 10.42 -4.47 -10.24
CA PRO A 423 11.15 -5.65 -10.69
C PRO A 423 12.64 -5.36 -10.74
N PHE A 424 13.47 -6.29 -10.28
CA PHE A 424 14.91 -6.12 -10.21
C PHE A 424 15.65 -7.13 -11.11
N ARG A 425 16.89 -6.79 -11.47
CA ARG A 425 17.80 -7.74 -12.13
C ARG A 425 18.39 -8.70 -11.08
N ARG A 426 18.47 -9.98 -11.43
CA ARG A 426 18.96 -11.04 -10.55
C ARG A 426 20.42 -10.84 -10.12
N ASN A 427 21.28 -10.43 -11.06
CA ASN A 427 22.70 -10.20 -10.83
C ASN A 427 23.04 -8.72 -10.84
N ARG A 428 24.06 -8.33 -10.06
CA ARG A 428 24.61 -6.97 -10.08
C ARG A 428 25.16 -6.63 -11.48
N VAL A 429 25.17 -5.34 -11.78
CA VAL A 429 26.00 -4.82 -12.87
C VAL A 429 27.42 -4.70 -12.35
N GLU A 430 28.35 -5.44 -12.92
CA GLU A 430 29.74 -5.46 -12.48
C GLU A 430 30.63 -4.57 -13.35
N PHE A 431 30.30 -4.46 -14.63
CA PHE A 431 31.05 -3.71 -15.61
C PHE A 431 30.20 -2.68 -16.33
N PRO A 432 30.76 -1.47 -16.62
CA PRO A 432 30.02 -0.42 -17.34
C PRO A 432 29.49 -0.86 -18.71
N GLU A 433 30.21 -1.71 -19.40
CA GLU A 433 29.90 -2.21 -20.76
C GLU A 433 28.57 -3.01 -20.79
N GLU A 434 28.11 -3.50 -19.66
CA GLU A 434 26.83 -4.18 -19.56
C GLU A 434 25.65 -3.24 -19.87
N PHE A 435 25.80 -1.94 -19.66
CA PHE A 435 24.77 -0.95 -19.96
C PHE A 435 24.41 -0.85 -21.44
N GLU A 436 25.35 -1.16 -22.35
CA GLU A 436 25.10 -1.17 -23.78
C GLU A 436 23.95 -2.12 -24.18
N LYS A 437 23.76 -3.20 -23.42
CA LYS A 437 22.70 -4.20 -23.64
C LYS A 437 21.38 -3.85 -22.97
N LEU A 438 21.30 -2.71 -22.30
CA LEU A 438 20.18 -2.34 -21.42
C LEU A 438 19.46 -1.07 -21.88
N THR A 439 19.53 -0.71 -23.16
CA THR A 439 19.12 0.59 -23.71
C THR A 439 17.61 0.82 -23.81
N ASP A 440 16.79 -0.24 -23.86
CA ASP A 440 15.36 -0.12 -24.20
C ASP A 440 14.41 0.12 -23.03
N VAL A 441 14.92 0.19 -21.82
CA VAL A 441 14.09 0.20 -20.60
C VAL A 441 14.45 1.37 -19.68
N SER A 442 13.46 1.88 -18.97
CA SER A 442 13.66 2.85 -17.89
C SER A 442 14.14 2.17 -16.61
N TYR A 443 15.17 2.72 -15.97
CA TYR A 443 15.80 2.12 -14.79
C TYR A 443 15.82 3.04 -13.58
N VAL A 444 15.80 2.40 -12.40
CA VAL A 444 16.40 2.95 -11.18
C VAL A 444 17.75 2.25 -11.00
N LEU A 445 18.83 3.02 -11.00
CA LEU A 445 20.19 2.53 -10.80
C LEU A 445 20.64 2.80 -9.37
N ILE A 446 21.06 1.76 -8.66
CA ILE A 446 21.66 1.84 -7.34
C ILE A 446 23.16 1.64 -7.49
N ALA A 447 23.93 2.71 -7.29
CA ALA A 447 25.38 2.70 -7.56
C ALA A 447 26.19 3.31 -6.43
N THR A 448 27.51 3.06 -6.45
CA THR A 448 28.47 3.79 -5.61
C THR A 448 29.16 4.87 -6.43
N PRO A 449 29.72 5.93 -5.80
CA PRO A 449 30.51 6.93 -6.50
C PRO A 449 31.72 6.32 -7.25
N ALA A 450 32.32 5.26 -6.70
CA ALA A 450 33.43 4.54 -7.34
C ALA A 450 33.01 3.86 -8.65
N PHE A 451 31.81 3.25 -8.67
CA PHE A 451 31.27 2.65 -9.89
C PHE A 451 30.91 3.73 -10.93
N LEU A 452 30.22 4.82 -10.50
CA LEU A 452 29.91 5.94 -11.39
C LEU A 452 31.17 6.54 -12.01
N LYS A 453 32.24 6.74 -11.20
CA LYS A 453 33.53 7.24 -11.68
C LYS A 453 34.10 6.34 -12.76
N ARG A 454 34.15 5.02 -12.52
CA ARG A 454 34.63 4.06 -13.52
C ARG A 454 33.79 4.09 -14.80
N THR A 455 32.49 4.28 -14.70
CA THR A 455 31.61 4.34 -15.87
C THR A 455 31.86 5.59 -16.70
N VAL A 456 32.00 6.78 -16.10
CA VAL A 456 32.22 8.03 -16.83
C VAL A 456 33.65 8.15 -17.39
N GLU A 457 34.57 7.31 -16.95
CA GLU A 457 35.94 7.21 -17.51
C GLU A 457 35.99 6.38 -18.80
N VAL A 458 35.03 5.45 -19.02
CA VAL A 458 35.00 4.57 -20.20
C VAL A 458 33.87 4.89 -21.16
N GLU A 459 32.82 5.57 -20.70
CA GLU A 459 31.61 5.89 -21.48
C GLU A 459 31.44 7.40 -21.66
N ASP A 460 31.35 7.86 -22.91
CA ASP A 460 31.07 9.26 -23.22
C ASP A 460 29.58 9.60 -23.10
N LYS A 461 28.70 8.68 -23.49
CA LYS A 461 27.25 8.81 -23.42
C LYS A 461 26.60 7.43 -23.52
N LEU A 462 25.71 7.14 -22.59
CA LEU A 462 24.88 5.96 -22.61
C LEU A 462 23.48 6.32 -23.14
N ASP A 463 23.00 5.56 -24.13
CA ASP A 463 21.64 5.76 -24.68
C ASP A 463 20.60 5.06 -23.80
N MET A 464 20.49 5.52 -22.55
CA MET A 464 19.56 4.97 -21.58
C MET A 464 18.29 5.82 -21.52
N LYS A 465 17.14 5.18 -21.69
CA LYS A 465 15.84 5.84 -21.54
C LYS A 465 15.53 6.07 -20.07
N ASN A 466 15.45 7.34 -19.65
CA ASN A 466 14.85 7.74 -18.38
C ASN A 466 15.40 7.01 -17.14
N VAL A 467 16.68 7.20 -16.87
CA VAL A 467 17.38 6.65 -15.71
C VAL A 467 17.15 7.54 -14.47
N TRP A 468 16.98 6.93 -13.32
CA TRP A 468 17.02 7.57 -12.01
C TRP A 468 18.14 6.94 -11.19
N ILE A 469 19.08 7.74 -10.66
CA ILE A 469 20.27 7.22 -10.00
C ILE A 469 20.26 7.59 -8.53
N PHE A 470 20.34 6.58 -7.66
CA PHE A 470 20.74 6.74 -6.27
C PHE A 470 22.20 6.36 -6.10
N THR A 471 22.93 7.11 -5.26
CA THR A 471 24.32 6.81 -4.94
C THR A 471 24.61 7.01 -3.46
N SER A 472 25.45 6.15 -2.90
CA SER A 472 25.89 6.18 -1.49
C SER A 472 27.19 5.41 -1.32
N GLY A 473 27.74 5.39 -0.09
CA GLY A 473 28.97 4.66 0.23
C GLY A 473 30.27 5.43 -0.09
N GLY A 474 30.17 6.70 -0.45
CA GLY A 474 31.29 7.59 -0.70
C GLY A 474 30.83 8.98 -1.09
N ALA A 475 31.76 9.93 -1.14
CA ALA A 475 31.47 11.29 -1.59
C ALA A 475 31.45 11.36 -3.12
N VAL A 476 30.48 12.10 -3.68
CA VAL A 476 30.44 12.49 -5.09
C VAL A 476 31.06 13.88 -5.21
N SER A 477 32.13 14.00 -6.01
CA SER A 477 32.66 15.33 -6.31
C SER A 477 31.73 16.08 -7.28
N PRO A 478 31.75 17.43 -7.29
CA PRO A 478 30.97 18.20 -8.26
C PRO A 478 31.27 17.82 -9.71
N GLU A 479 32.53 17.51 -10.02
CA GLU A 479 32.96 17.09 -11.36
C GLU A 479 32.33 15.72 -11.72
N LEU A 480 32.33 14.77 -10.79
CA LEU A 480 31.71 13.45 -11.01
C LEU A 480 30.19 13.58 -11.18
N ALA A 481 29.55 14.47 -10.44
CA ALA A 481 28.11 14.73 -10.59
C ALA A 481 27.76 15.23 -12.00
N VAL A 482 28.54 16.21 -12.50
CA VAL A 482 28.39 16.77 -13.87
C VAL A 482 28.68 15.72 -14.94
N GLN A 483 29.76 14.93 -14.78
CA GLN A 483 30.11 13.86 -15.72
C GLN A 483 29.04 12.76 -15.75
N THR A 484 28.52 12.37 -14.59
CA THR A 484 27.43 11.39 -14.50
C THR A 484 26.18 11.89 -15.20
N GLU A 485 25.83 13.17 -15.01
CA GLU A 485 24.68 13.77 -15.71
C GLU A 485 24.89 13.82 -17.22
N LYS A 486 26.12 14.08 -17.69
CA LYS A 486 26.44 14.03 -19.12
C LYS A 486 26.29 12.62 -19.71
N VAL A 487 26.79 11.59 -19.02
CA VAL A 487 26.80 10.21 -19.50
C VAL A 487 25.42 9.55 -19.42
N PHE A 488 24.73 9.68 -18.30
CA PHE A 488 23.45 9.02 -18.03
C PHE A 488 22.22 9.90 -18.31
N GLY A 489 22.39 11.20 -18.53
CA GLY A 489 21.28 12.15 -18.62
C GLY A 489 20.59 12.47 -17.28
N PHE A 490 21.21 12.10 -16.15
CA PHE A 490 20.67 12.30 -14.82
C PHE A 490 21.77 12.58 -13.78
N CYS A 491 21.64 13.69 -13.05
CA CYS A 491 22.52 14.00 -11.92
C CYS A 491 22.18 13.07 -10.74
N PRO A 492 23.15 12.32 -10.18
CA PRO A 492 22.86 11.32 -9.15
C PRO A 492 22.30 11.97 -7.87
N LEU A 493 21.30 11.30 -7.27
CA LEU A 493 20.79 11.64 -5.96
C LEU A 493 21.63 10.90 -4.91
N GLU A 494 22.36 11.70 -4.13
CA GLU A 494 23.23 11.19 -3.08
C GLU A 494 22.40 10.92 -1.81
N VAL A 495 22.67 9.77 -1.18
CA VAL A 495 22.16 9.42 0.15
C VAL A 495 23.35 9.30 1.10
N TYR A 496 23.31 10.03 2.20
CA TYR A 496 24.32 10.02 3.25
C TYR A 496 23.84 9.22 4.45
N GLY A 497 24.71 8.34 4.96
CA GLY A 497 24.42 7.48 6.10
C GLY A 497 25.54 6.50 6.40
N SER A 498 25.34 5.66 7.40
CA SER A 498 26.25 4.57 7.81
C SER A 498 25.45 3.32 8.17
N THR A 499 26.15 2.21 8.44
CA THR A 499 25.48 0.98 8.88
C THR A 499 24.77 1.19 10.23
N GLU A 500 25.31 2.04 11.10
CA GLU A 500 24.78 2.32 12.43
C GLU A 500 23.60 3.29 12.41
N THR A 501 23.54 4.20 11.41
CA THR A 501 22.54 5.28 11.37
C THR A 501 21.48 5.08 10.30
N SER A 502 21.74 4.18 9.33
CA SER A 502 21.07 4.11 8.04
C SER A 502 21.13 5.46 7.28
N GLY A 503 20.17 5.75 6.39
CA GLY A 503 20.10 7.00 5.66
C GLY A 503 19.70 8.16 6.57
N ILE A 504 20.48 9.23 6.59
CA ILE A 504 20.22 10.41 7.44
C ILE A 504 19.98 11.70 6.66
N ALA A 505 20.50 11.80 5.43
CA ALA A 505 20.32 12.97 4.58
C ALA A 505 20.45 12.62 3.11
N TYR A 506 19.96 13.49 2.24
CA TYR A 506 20.09 13.36 0.80
C TYR A 506 20.36 14.72 0.16
N ARG A 507 20.93 14.72 -1.05
CA ARG A 507 21.07 15.89 -1.93
C ARG A 507 21.14 15.48 -3.39
N GLN A 508 20.85 16.44 -4.28
CA GLN A 508 21.13 16.33 -5.71
C GLN A 508 21.85 17.59 -6.16
N GLN A 509 23.12 17.50 -6.55
CA GLN A 509 24.02 18.66 -6.66
C GLN A 509 23.57 19.71 -7.68
N ASN A 510 22.92 19.31 -8.77
CA ASN A 510 22.37 20.26 -9.75
C ASN A 510 21.13 21.04 -9.25
N LYS A 511 20.52 20.65 -8.11
CA LYS A 511 19.38 21.33 -7.49
C LYS A 511 19.74 21.93 -6.13
N ASP A 512 20.41 21.13 -5.29
CA ASP A 512 20.64 21.46 -3.89
C ASP A 512 22.07 22.01 -3.66
N GLN A 513 22.87 22.10 -4.72
CA GLN A 513 24.30 22.45 -4.65
C GLN A 513 25.04 21.52 -3.65
N LEU A 514 25.63 22.07 -2.60
CA LEU A 514 26.31 21.31 -1.54
C LEU A 514 25.47 21.13 -0.28
N VAL A 515 24.21 21.55 -0.28
CA VAL A 515 23.34 21.51 0.90
C VAL A 515 22.69 20.13 1.00
N TRP A 516 22.76 19.53 2.20
CA TRP A 516 22.11 18.27 2.52
C TRP A 516 20.74 18.51 3.16
N THR A 517 19.73 17.77 2.71
CA THR A 517 18.40 17.77 3.30
C THR A 517 18.26 16.55 4.21
N PRO A 518 18.00 16.71 5.52
CA PRO A 518 17.81 15.59 6.43
C PRO A 518 16.61 14.73 6.07
N PHE A 519 16.68 13.43 6.37
CA PHE A 519 15.52 12.55 6.38
C PHE A 519 14.55 12.98 7.50
N ALA A 520 13.25 12.81 7.31
CA ALA A 520 12.25 13.27 8.28
C ALA A 520 12.35 12.57 9.64
N ASN A 521 12.91 11.34 9.67
CA ASN A 521 13.14 10.54 10.87
C ASN A 521 14.52 10.77 11.51
N ALA A 522 15.38 11.61 10.93
CA ALA A 522 16.70 11.95 11.44
C ALA A 522 16.73 13.41 11.93
N LYS A 523 17.35 13.64 13.09
CA LYS A 523 17.70 14.99 13.57
C LYS A 523 19.21 15.13 13.53
N ILE A 524 19.70 16.19 12.90
CA ILE A 524 21.12 16.42 12.67
C ILE A 524 21.45 17.85 13.10
N TRP A 525 22.53 17.99 13.87
CA TRP A 525 23.07 19.31 14.24
C TRP A 525 24.58 19.24 14.46
N LEU A 526 25.23 20.37 14.44
CA LEU A 526 26.65 20.47 14.73
C LEU A 526 26.83 20.69 16.24
N GLY A 527 27.65 19.86 16.89
CA GLY A 527 28.03 20.04 18.27
C GLY A 527 29.05 21.18 18.46
N ASP A 528 29.25 21.65 19.69
CA ASP A 528 30.22 22.71 20.03
C ASP A 528 31.67 22.30 19.71
N ASP A 529 31.93 21.01 19.63
CA ASP A 529 33.22 20.41 19.22
C ASP A 529 33.40 20.32 17.69
N GLY A 530 32.44 20.83 16.91
CA GLY A 530 32.44 20.73 15.45
C GLY A 530 32.06 19.34 14.93
N CYS A 531 31.70 18.40 15.78
CA CYS A 531 31.25 17.07 15.40
C CYS A 531 29.78 17.03 15.03
N LEU A 532 29.42 16.25 14.00
CA LEU A 532 28.05 16.02 13.62
C LEU A 532 27.34 15.17 14.69
N ARG A 533 26.26 15.68 15.23
CA ARG A 533 25.38 14.98 16.16
C ARG A 533 24.14 14.48 15.43
N ILE A 534 23.75 13.23 15.70
CA ILE A 534 22.66 12.59 14.98
C ILE A 534 21.74 11.87 15.99
N ILE A 535 20.45 12.06 15.85
CA ILE A 535 19.42 11.21 16.43
C ILE A 535 18.72 10.50 15.28
N SER A 536 18.75 9.18 15.27
CA SER A 536 18.12 8.31 14.29
C SER A 536 17.45 7.14 15.01
N PRO A 537 16.35 6.56 14.47
CA PRO A 537 15.69 5.37 15.04
C PRO A 537 16.64 4.17 15.18
N TYR A 538 17.72 4.12 14.40
CA TYR A 538 18.73 3.06 14.41
C TYR A 538 19.69 3.15 15.59
N ILE A 539 19.88 4.34 16.17
CA ILE A 539 20.80 4.55 17.30
C ILE A 539 20.05 4.31 18.59
N LYS A 540 20.31 3.16 19.24
CA LYS A 540 19.61 2.75 20.46
C LYS A 540 20.15 3.39 21.74
N ASN A 541 21.42 3.86 21.71
CA ASN A 541 22.06 4.60 22.80
C ASN A 541 22.83 5.78 22.19
N PRO A 542 22.29 7.00 22.26
CA PRO A 542 22.99 8.20 21.79
C PRO A 542 24.21 8.55 22.64
#